data_0a42fd0f130ae62220a9374f84ab420f
#
_entry.id   0a42fd0f130ae62220a9374f84ab420f
#
_cell.length_a   1.000
_cell.length_b   1.000
_cell.length_c   1.000
_cell.angle_alpha   90.00
_cell.angle_beta   90.00
_cell.angle_gamma   90.00
#
_symmetry.space_group_name_H-M   'P 1'
#
loop_
_entity.id
_entity.type
_entity.pdbx_description
1 polymer ?
#
loop_
_entity_poly.entity_id
_entity_poly.type
_entity_poly.pdbx_seq_one_letter_code
_entity_poly.pdbx_strand_id
1 'polypeptide(L)'
;KGLNTLIASGDVYIRSEKPLQDIPEVDVVCYGLWVNPSLATHHGVFVSDRKKPEVLDFMLQKPSLEELEGLSKTHLFLMDIGIWILSDRAIEVLMKRSLKEGTNDISYYDLYSDYGLALGEHPQTTDDEVNKLSVAILPLPGGEFYHFGTSRELISSTLAIQDKVRDQRRIMHRKVKPNPAIFIQNSFTQVKLSAENANLWIENSHVGEGWKLGSRQIITGVPENHWNINLPDGVCIDIVPMGDAAFVARPYGLDDVFKGDLRNDSTTYLGNSFTQWMKEREIGLEDIKGRTDDLQAAPVFPVTTSIEELGILIRWMTAEPQLKQGKELWLRAEKLSADEISAQANLERLYAQRSAFRRDNWKGLSANYEKSVFYQLDLQDAANEFVRLNLEVPAVLKEDAAPMVRIHNRMLRARILKLQGNEGCKEEQAAFQLLR
;
A
#
# COMPACT_ATOMS: atom_id res chain seq x y z
N LYS A 1 -35.22 -15.83 -4.73
CA LYS A 1 -33.92 -15.37 -5.25
C LYS A 1 -32.91 -15.56 -4.14
N GLY A 2 -31.88 -16.37 -4.35
CA GLY A 2 -30.78 -16.54 -3.41
C GLY A 2 -30.03 -15.22 -3.22
N LEU A 3 -29.33 -15.07 -2.10
CA LEU A 3 -28.39 -13.99 -1.87
C LEU A 3 -27.10 -14.27 -2.66
N ASN A 4 -26.46 -13.23 -3.15
CA ASN A 4 -25.13 -13.30 -3.74
C ASN A 4 -24.13 -12.64 -2.82
N THR A 5 -22.98 -13.27 -2.64
CA THR A 5 -21.87 -12.74 -1.87
C THR A 5 -20.84 -12.16 -2.81
N LEU A 6 -20.50 -10.87 -2.61
CA LEU A 6 -19.41 -10.20 -3.30
C LEU A 6 -18.10 -10.40 -2.52
N ILE A 7 -17.10 -10.95 -3.19
CA ILE A 7 -15.70 -10.95 -2.72
C ILE A 7 -14.95 -9.92 -3.55
N ALA A 8 -14.24 -9.02 -2.86
CA ALA A 8 -13.38 -8.02 -3.49
C ALA A 8 -11.99 -8.05 -2.84
N SER A 9 -10.94 -8.01 -3.65
CA SER A 9 -9.57 -7.91 -3.17
C SER A 9 -9.34 -6.61 -2.39
N GLY A 10 -8.60 -6.67 -1.28
CA GLY A 10 -8.37 -5.53 -0.39
C GLY A 10 -7.20 -4.63 -0.81
N ASP A 11 -6.38 -5.07 -1.75
CA ASP A 11 -5.17 -4.41 -2.21
C ASP A 11 -5.28 -3.84 -3.63
N VAL A 12 -6.50 -3.59 -4.08
CA VAL A 12 -6.78 -3.05 -5.41
C VAL A 12 -7.64 -1.79 -5.34
N TYR A 13 -7.41 -0.87 -6.26
CA TYR A 13 -8.32 0.22 -6.57
C TYR A 13 -8.89 0.00 -7.97
N ILE A 14 -10.18 -0.23 -8.05
CA ILE A 14 -10.89 -0.51 -9.29
C ILE A 14 -11.81 0.66 -9.61
N ARG A 15 -11.77 1.10 -10.84
CA ARG A 15 -12.64 2.14 -11.37
C ARG A 15 -13.37 1.63 -12.60
N SER A 16 -14.67 1.87 -12.67
CA SER A 16 -15.47 1.62 -13.86
C SER A 16 -16.14 2.91 -14.30
N GLU A 17 -16.13 3.19 -15.60
CA GLU A 17 -16.83 4.37 -16.17
C GLU A 17 -18.30 4.08 -16.47
N LYS A 18 -18.69 2.81 -16.48
CA LYS A 18 -20.05 2.38 -16.80
C LYS A 18 -20.62 1.54 -15.66
N PRO A 19 -21.93 1.53 -15.48
CA PRO A 19 -22.58 0.58 -14.57
C PRO A 19 -22.20 -0.86 -14.91
N LEU A 20 -22.15 -1.71 -13.89
CA LEU A 20 -22.01 -3.16 -14.10
C LEU A 20 -23.20 -3.67 -14.93
N GLN A 21 -22.92 -4.65 -15.78
CA GLN A 21 -23.94 -5.35 -16.54
C GLN A 21 -24.82 -6.20 -15.62
N ASP A 22 -25.97 -6.64 -16.12
CA ASP A 22 -26.82 -7.59 -15.40
C ASP A 22 -26.03 -8.84 -15.06
N ILE A 23 -26.08 -9.24 -13.79
CA ILE A 23 -25.38 -10.42 -13.28
C ILE A 23 -26.13 -11.66 -13.78
N PRO A 24 -25.46 -12.57 -14.51
CA PRO A 24 -26.09 -13.82 -14.98
C PRO A 24 -26.43 -14.73 -13.80
N GLU A 25 -27.45 -15.58 -14.00
CA GLU A 25 -27.87 -16.58 -13.00
C GLU A 25 -26.96 -17.83 -13.07
N VAL A 26 -25.75 -17.70 -12.51
CA VAL A 26 -24.75 -18.76 -12.38
C VAL A 26 -24.22 -18.81 -10.94
N ASP A 27 -23.47 -19.87 -10.60
CA ASP A 27 -22.94 -20.04 -9.25
C ASP A 27 -21.80 -19.06 -8.95
N VAL A 28 -20.95 -18.75 -9.94
CA VAL A 28 -19.80 -17.86 -9.80
C VAL A 28 -19.73 -16.90 -10.96
N VAL A 29 -19.60 -15.59 -10.68
CA VAL A 29 -19.32 -14.58 -11.68
C VAL A 29 -17.98 -13.91 -11.33
N CYS A 30 -17.04 -13.93 -12.27
CA CYS A 30 -15.74 -13.27 -12.12
C CYS A 30 -15.63 -12.07 -13.06
N TYR A 31 -15.22 -10.93 -12.54
CA TYR A 31 -14.91 -9.76 -13.36
C TYR A 31 -13.44 -9.70 -13.72
N GLY A 32 -13.15 -9.36 -14.96
CA GLY A 32 -11.78 -9.21 -15.44
C GLY A 32 -11.61 -8.05 -16.40
N LEU A 33 -10.38 -7.80 -16.81
CA LEU A 33 -10.02 -6.78 -17.78
C LEU A 33 -9.30 -7.37 -18.99
N TRP A 34 -9.62 -6.82 -20.16
CA TRP A 34 -8.80 -7.01 -21.36
C TRP A 34 -7.50 -6.24 -21.20
N VAL A 35 -6.38 -6.93 -21.15
CA VAL A 35 -5.06 -6.34 -20.93
C VAL A 35 -4.03 -6.92 -21.89
N ASN A 36 -2.88 -6.27 -21.99
CA ASN A 36 -1.75 -6.82 -22.68
C ASN A 36 -1.25 -8.09 -21.93
N PRO A 37 -0.86 -9.17 -22.64
CA PRO A 37 -0.37 -10.40 -22.02
C PRO A 37 0.72 -10.18 -20.96
N SER A 38 1.65 -9.26 -21.19
CA SER A 38 2.72 -8.95 -20.23
C SER A 38 2.21 -8.47 -18.85
N LEU A 39 1.05 -7.80 -18.79
CA LEU A 39 0.47 -7.38 -17.52
C LEU A 39 -0.21 -8.55 -16.81
N ALA A 40 -0.84 -9.44 -17.55
CA ALA A 40 -1.56 -10.58 -17.01
C ALA A 40 -0.66 -11.63 -16.34
N THR A 41 0.63 -11.67 -16.65
CA THR A 41 1.60 -12.65 -16.09
C THR A 41 1.73 -12.60 -14.57
N HIS A 42 1.32 -11.50 -13.94
CA HIS A 42 1.42 -11.31 -12.48
C HIS A 42 0.11 -11.61 -11.72
N HIS A 43 -0.97 -11.93 -12.46
CA HIS A 43 -2.32 -12.08 -11.92
C HIS A 43 -2.95 -13.42 -12.27
N GLY A 44 -4.11 -13.70 -11.71
CA GLY A 44 -4.99 -14.74 -12.21
C GLY A 44 -5.50 -14.38 -13.61
N VAL A 45 -5.77 -15.39 -14.43
CA VAL A 45 -6.25 -15.21 -15.80
C VAL A 45 -7.39 -16.16 -16.08
N PHE A 46 -8.52 -15.61 -16.45
CA PHE A 46 -9.71 -16.36 -16.92
C PHE A 46 -9.60 -16.59 -18.41
N VAL A 47 -9.62 -17.83 -18.84
CA VAL A 47 -9.54 -18.24 -20.25
C VAL A 47 -10.92 -18.69 -20.73
N SER A 48 -11.31 -18.28 -21.94
CA SER A 48 -12.58 -18.68 -22.59
C SER A 48 -12.39 -19.07 -24.05
N ASP A 49 -13.24 -19.97 -24.53
CA ASP A 49 -13.35 -20.24 -25.97
C ASP A 49 -13.89 -18.98 -26.68
N ARG A 50 -13.34 -18.67 -27.86
CA ARG A 50 -13.78 -17.51 -28.66
C ARG A 50 -15.25 -17.54 -29.05
N LYS A 51 -15.87 -18.72 -29.09
CA LYS A 51 -17.31 -18.91 -29.42
C LYS A 51 -18.22 -18.74 -28.20
N LYS A 52 -17.65 -18.84 -26.97
CA LYS A 52 -18.35 -18.71 -25.69
C LYS A 52 -17.58 -17.76 -24.77
N PRO A 53 -17.45 -16.47 -25.12
CA PRO A 53 -16.52 -15.54 -24.42
C PRO A 53 -16.91 -15.24 -22.98
N GLU A 54 -18.14 -15.52 -22.57
CA GLU A 54 -18.66 -15.26 -21.21
C GLU A 54 -18.62 -16.52 -20.32
N VAL A 55 -18.19 -17.68 -20.86
CA VAL A 55 -18.09 -18.93 -20.12
C VAL A 55 -16.63 -19.19 -19.80
N LEU A 56 -16.33 -19.44 -18.53
CA LEU A 56 -14.99 -19.83 -18.12
C LEU A 56 -14.67 -21.24 -18.66
N ASP A 57 -13.63 -21.33 -19.47
CA ASP A 57 -13.07 -22.62 -19.88
C ASP A 57 -12.15 -23.17 -18.77
N PHE A 58 -11.16 -22.39 -18.38
CA PHE A 58 -10.31 -22.66 -17.21
C PHE A 58 -9.66 -21.37 -16.70
N MET A 59 -9.12 -21.43 -15.48
CA MET A 59 -8.33 -20.36 -14.88
C MET A 59 -6.85 -20.74 -14.84
N LEU A 60 -5.97 -19.77 -15.03
CA LEU A 60 -4.53 -19.88 -14.81
C LEU A 60 -4.08 -18.93 -13.71
N GLN A 61 -3.05 -19.32 -12.95
CA GLN A 61 -2.48 -18.49 -11.92
C GLN A 61 -1.05 -18.10 -12.28
N LYS A 62 -0.84 -16.79 -12.51
CA LYS A 62 0.45 -16.21 -12.92
C LYS A 62 1.11 -16.95 -14.09
N PRO A 63 0.41 -17.09 -15.22
CA PRO A 63 0.95 -17.80 -16.39
C PRO A 63 2.17 -17.07 -16.98
N SER A 64 3.01 -17.80 -17.68
CA SER A 64 4.12 -17.22 -18.42
C SER A 64 3.63 -16.42 -19.64
N LEU A 65 4.46 -15.48 -20.11
CA LEU A 65 4.14 -14.70 -21.31
C LEU A 65 3.98 -15.60 -22.53
N GLU A 66 4.86 -16.60 -22.71
CA GLU A 66 4.82 -17.57 -23.81
C GLU A 66 3.50 -18.37 -23.80
N GLU A 67 3.03 -18.79 -22.64
CA GLU A 67 1.76 -19.48 -22.48
C GLU A 67 0.58 -18.61 -22.90
N LEU A 68 0.52 -17.35 -22.45
CA LEU A 68 -0.53 -16.41 -22.84
C LEU A 68 -0.50 -16.07 -24.33
N GLU A 69 0.67 -15.87 -24.91
CA GLU A 69 0.83 -15.65 -26.35
C GLU A 69 0.39 -16.89 -27.16
N GLY A 70 0.67 -18.08 -26.65
CA GLY A 70 0.18 -19.34 -27.22
C GLY A 70 -1.34 -19.43 -27.19
N LEU A 71 -1.95 -19.22 -26.03
CA LEU A 71 -3.41 -19.25 -25.82
C LEU A 71 -4.14 -18.18 -26.65
N SER A 72 -3.57 -17.00 -26.81
CA SER A 72 -4.21 -15.91 -27.57
C SER A 72 -4.48 -16.25 -29.04
N LYS A 73 -3.90 -17.32 -29.58
CA LYS A 73 -4.18 -17.81 -30.94
C LYS A 73 -5.54 -18.49 -31.07
N THR A 74 -6.02 -19.13 -30.00
CA THR A 74 -7.22 -19.98 -30.01
C THR A 74 -8.28 -19.53 -29.02
N HIS A 75 -7.89 -18.89 -27.91
CA HIS A 75 -8.77 -18.47 -26.82
C HIS A 75 -8.79 -16.95 -26.66
N LEU A 76 -9.70 -16.47 -25.83
CA LEU A 76 -9.71 -15.15 -25.24
C LEU A 76 -9.29 -15.29 -23.77
N PHE A 77 -8.75 -14.21 -23.19
CA PHE A 77 -8.48 -14.20 -21.78
C PHE A 77 -8.76 -12.83 -21.16
N LEU A 78 -9.21 -12.84 -19.91
CA LEU A 78 -9.37 -11.68 -19.05
C LEU A 78 -8.42 -11.82 -17.87
N MET A 79 -7.70 -10.75 -17.54
CA MET A 79 -6.96 -10.67 -16.28
C MET A 79 -7.95 -10.54 -15.13
N ASP A 80 -7.81 -11.37 -14.11
CA ASP A 80 -8.59 -11.26 -12.87
C ASP A 80 -8.27 -9.93 -12.15
N ILE A 81 -9.30 -9.25 -11.69
CA ILE A 81 -9.22 -8.00 -10.96
C ILE A 81 -9.63 -8.13 -9.49
N GLY A 82 -9.83 -9.36 -9.03
CA GLY A 82 -10.21 -9.63 -7.65
C GLY A 82 -11.65 -9.26 -7.30
N ILE A 83 -12.58 -9.27 -8.25
CA ILE A 83 -14.03 -9.11 -8.01
C ILE A 83 -14.73 -10.38 -8.43
N TRP A 84 -15.30 -11.10 -7.45
CA TRP A 84 -16.03 -12.33 -7.63
C TRP A 84 -17.39 -12.23 -6.95
N ILE A 85 -18.44 -12.71 -7.59
CA ILE A 85 -19.79 -12.80 -7.03
C ILE A 85 -20.17 -14.27 -6.99
N LEU A 86 -20.49 -14.76 -5.79
CA LEU A 86 -20.78 -16.17 -5.53
C LEU A 86 -22.22 -16.34 -5.05
N SER A 87 -22.91 -17.35 -5.60
CA SER A 87 -24.19 -17.83 -5.09
C SER A 87 -24.04 -18.46 -3.69
N ASP A 88 -25.16 -18.62 -2.99
CA ASP A 88 -25.16 -19.34 -1.70
C ASP A 88 -24.54 -20.75 -1.85
N ARG A 89 -24.85 -21.46 -2.95
CA ARG A 89 -24.25 -22.77 -3.25
C ARG A 89 -22.73 -22.70 -3.39
N ALA A 90 -22.21 -21.71 -4.11
CA ALA A 90 -20.79 -21.55 -4.30
C ALA A 90 -20.08 -21.22 -2.97
N ILE A 91 -20.70 -20.39 -2.12
CA ILE A 91 -20.22 -20.09 -0.78
C ILE A 91 -20.21 -21.34 0.12
N GLU A 92 -21.26 -22.14 0.11
CA GLU A 92 -21.30 -23.39 0.88
C GLU A 92 -20.14 -24.34 0.52
N VAL A 93 -19.85 -24.49 -0.77
CA VAL A 93 -18.72 -25.29 -1.25
C VAL A 93 -17.39 -24.68 -0.80
N LEU A 94 -17.20 -23.36 -0.96
CA LEU A 94 -15.99 -22.67 -0.54
C LEU A 94 -15.75 -22.80 0.98
N MET A 95 -16.78 -22.57 1.78
CA MET A 95 -16.71 -22.70 3.24
C MET A 95 -16.38 -24.12 3.68
N LYS A 96 -16.98 -25.12 3.04
CA LYS A 96 -16.69 -26.54 3.32
C LYS A 96 -15.21 -26.87 3.06
N ARG A 97 -14.62 -26.33 2.00
CA ARG A 97 -13.19 -26.52 1.66
C ARG A 97 -12.25 -25.75 2.58
N SER A 98 -12.73 -24.67 3.18
CA SER A 98 -11.96 -23.86 4.13
C SER A 98 -11.96 -24.43 5.56
N LEU A 99 -12.56 -25.59 5.80
CA LEU A 99 -12.56 -26.27 7.09
C LEU A 99 -11.72 -27.55 7.04
N LYS A 100 -11.07 -27.89 8.15
CA LYS A 100 -10.41 -29.18 8.32
C LYS A 100 -11.46 -30.27 8.40
N GLU A 101 -11.22 -31.37 7.72
CA GLU A 101 -12.14 -32.50 7.68
C GLU A 101 -12.52 -32.99 9.09
N GLY A 102 -13.81 -33.05 9.34
CA GLY A 102 -14.37 -33.51 10.62
C GLY A 102 -14.26 -32.57 11.81
N THR A 103 -13.83 -31.32 11.59
CA THR A 103 -13.72 -30.29 12.62
C THR A 103 -14.36 -28.96 12.16
N ASN A 104 -14.48 -28.00 13.08
CA ASN A 104 -14.84 -26.61 12.76
C ASN A 104 -13.59 -25.70 12.66
N ASP A 105 -12.39 -26.29 12.65
CA ASP A 105 -11.17 -25.52 12.55
C ASP A 105 -10.94 -25.06 11.12
N ILE A 106 -10.51 -23.79 10.96
CA ILE A 106 -10.18 -23.23 9.66
C ILE A 106 -8.92 -23.90 9.11
N SER A 107 -8.97 -24.28 7.83
CA SER A 107 -7.83 -24.72 7.03
C SER A 107 -7.52 -23.66 5.98
N TYR A 108 -6.25 -23.49 5.65
CA TYR A 108 -5.87 -22.65 4.52
C TYR A 108 -6.41 -23.30 3.23
N TYR A 109 -7.18 -22.50 2.48
CA TYR A 109 -7.70 -22.84 1.17
C TYR A 109 -7.68 -21.58 0.31
N ASP A 110 -6.85 -21.58 -0.72
CA ASP A 110 -6.60 -20.39 -1.53
C ASP A 110 -7.70 -20.17 -2.57
N LEU A 111 -8.29 -18.97 -2.59
CA LEU A 111 -9.37 -18.63 -3.52
C LEU A 111 -8.94 -18.73 -4.99
N TYR A 112 -7.69 -18.45 -5.28
CA TYR A 112 -7.17 -18.44 -6.66
C TYR A 112 -6.56 -19.78 -7.06
N SER A 113 -5.62 -20.30 -6.24
CA SER A 113 -4.84 -21.47 -6.57
C SER A 113 -5.57 -22.79 -6.32
N ASP A 114 -6.50 -22.83 -5.34
CA ASP A 114 -7.27 -24.03 -5.03
C ASP A 114 -8.67 -23.96 -5.66
N TYR A 115 -9.47 -22.96 -5.28
CA TYR A 115 -10.85 -22.85 -5.75
C TYR A 115 -10.92 -22.40 -7.22
N GLY A 116 -10.17 -21.36 -7.60
CA GLY A 116 -10.21 -20.80 -8.95
C GLY A 116 -9.73 -21.79 -10.01
N LEU A 117 -8.63 -22.51 -9.76
CA LEU A 117 -8.12 -23.52 -10.71
C LEU A 117 -9.04 -24.74 -10.88
N ALA A 118 -10.00 -24.94 -9.96
CA ALA A 118 -11.02 -25.98 -10.06
C ALA A 118 -12.31 -25.51 -10.75
N LEU A 119 -12.41 -24.24 -11.17
CA LEU A 119 -13.56 -23.69 -11.89
C LEU A 119 -13.41 -23.81 -13.41
N GLY A 120 -14.55 -23.87 -14.12
CA GLY A 120 -14.62 -23.82 -15.56
C GLY A 120 -15.07 -25.13 -16.24
N GLU A 121 -15.19 -25.12 -17.59
CA GLU A 121 -15.58 -26.30 -18.37
C GLU A 121 -14.44 -27.34 -18.42
N HIS A 122 -13.15 -26.90 -18.39
CA HIS A 122 -11.95 -27.75 -18.41
C HIS A 122 -10.97 -27.33 -17.31
N PRO A 123 -11.33 -27.51 -16.03
CA PRO A 123 -10.57 -27.01 -14.91
C PRO A 123 -9.16 -27.60 -14.83
N GLN A 124 -8.21 -26.83 -14.29
CA GLN A 124 -6.80 -27.24 -14.12
C GLN A 124 -6.61 -28.20 -12.96
N THR A 125 -7.51 -28.19 -11.98
CA THR A 125 -7.50 -29.09 -10.82
C THR A 125 -8.82 -29.80 -10.66
N THR A 126 -8.79 -31.00 -10.06
CA THR A 126 -9.99 -31.83 -9.85
C THR A 126 -10.56 -31.59 -8.47
N ASP A 127 -11.81 -31.14 -8.40
CA ASP A 127 -12.64 -31.07 -7.19
C ASP A 127 -14.09 -31.36 -7.57
N ASP A 128 -14.62 -32.46 -7.12
CA ASP A 128 -15.95 -32.98 -7.53
C ASP A 128 -17.12 -32.02 -7.24
N GLU A 129 -17.00 -31.12 -6.30
CA GLU A 129 -18.03 -30.15 -5.95
C GLU A 129 -17.80 -28.81 -6.65
N VAL A 130 -16.55 -28.31 -6.66
CA VAL A 130 -16.19 -27.04 -7.31
C VAL A 130 -16.33 -27.15 -8.84
N ASN A 131 -15.91 -28.28 -9.45
CA ASN A 131 -16.01 -28.49 -10.89
C ASN A 131 -17.48 -28.53 -11.42
N LYS A 132 -18.47 -28.65 -10.52
CA LYS A 132 -19.91 -28.64 -10.87
C LYS A 132 -20.55 -27.25 -10.79
N LEU A 133 -19.80 -26.23 -10.36
CA LEU A 133 -20.31 -24.88 -10.30
C LEU A 133 -20.33 -24.26 -11.68
N SER A 134 -21.43 -23.60 -12.00
CA SER A 134 -21.53 -22.82 -13.22
C SER A 134 -20.81 -21.47 -13.08
N VAL A 135 -20.00 -21.09 -14.08
CA VAL A 135 -19.15 -19.92 -13.99
C VAL A 135 -19.31 -19.02 -15.21
N ALA A 136 -19.52 -17.75 -14.98
CA ALA A 136 -19.44 -16.71 -16.00
C ALA A 136 -18.27 -15.76 -15.74
N ILE A 137 -17.62 -15.32 -16.80
CA ILE A 137 -16.60 -14.27 -16.77
C ILE A 137 -17.08 -13.06 -17.53
N LEU A 138 -16.94 -11.89 -16.94
CA LEU A 138 -17.44 -10.65 -17.50
C LEU A 138 -16.33 -9.60 -17.55
N PRO A 139 -16.16 -8.89 -18.69
CA PRO A 139 -15.25 -7.75 -18.73
C PRO A 139 -15.85 -6.59 -17.93
N LEU A 140 -15.02 -5.91 -17.12
CA LEU A 140 -15.43 -4.67 -16.45
C LEU A 140 -15.52 -3.53 -17.48
N PRO A 141 -16.70 -2.95 -17.73
CA PRO A 141 -16.89 -1.98 -18.81
C PRO A 141 -16.16 -0.66 -18.54
N GLY A 142 -15.20 -0.29 -19.39
CA GLY A 142 -14.38 0.91 -19.19
C GLY A 142 -13.60 0.84 -17.89
N GLY A 143 -13.19 -0.36 -17.50
CA GLY A 143 -12.51 -0.64 -16.23
C GLY A 143 -11.07 -0.20 -16.22
N GLU A 144 -10.64 0.28 -15.07
CA GLU A 144 -9.25 0.57 -14.72
C GLU A 144 -8.91 -0.17 -13.44
N PHE A 145 -7.68 -0.67 -13.37
CA PHE A 145 -7.21 -1.49 -12.26
C PHE A 145 -5.85 -0.98 -11.79
N TYR A 146 -5.74 -0.72 -10.50
CA TYR A 146 -4.51 -0.26 -9.85
C TYR A 146 -4.24 -1.18 -8.67
N HIS A 147 -3.17 -1.95 -8.76
CA HIS A 147 -2.79 -2.91 -7.73
C HIS A 147 -1.80 -2.29 -6.75
N PHE A 148 -1.93 -2.63 -5.47
CA PHE A 148 -1.11 -2.16 -4.36
C PHE A 148 -0.54 -3.34 -3.55
N GLY A 149 -0.51 -4.53 -4.11
CA GLY A 149 -0.11 -5.76 -3.44
C GLY A 149 1.40 -5.89 -3.20
N THR A 150 2.20 -5.02 -3.82
CA THR A 150 3.65 -4.98 -3.58
C THR A 150 4.14 -3.56 -3.31
N SER A 151 5.30 -3.45 -2.65
CA SER A 151 5.93 -2.15 -2.37
C SER A 151 6.23 -1.34 -3.65
N ARG A 152 6.58 -2.00 -4.75
CA ARG A 152 6.80 -1.36 -6.06
C ARG A 152 5.52 -0.72 -6.59
N GLU A 153 4.41 -1.41 -6.44
CA GLU A 153 3.12 -0.97 -6.96
C GLU A 153 2.52 0.18 -6.17
N LEU A 154 2.88 0.35 -4.89
CA LEU A 154 2.48 1.51 -4.12
C LEU A 154 2.82 2.82 -4.86
N ILE A 155 4.04 2.95 -5.34
CA ILE A 155 4.51 4.16 -6.02
C ILE A 155 3.95 4.24 -7.44
N SER A 156 4.04 3.15 -8.23
CA SER A 156 3.63 3.14 -9.63
C SER A 156 2.12 3.33 -9.80
N SER A 157 1.30 2.65 -9.00
CA SER A 157 -0.16 2.78 -9.03
C SER A 157 -0.60 4.17 -8.57
N THR A 158 0.02 4.72 -7.51
CA THR A 158 -0.26 6.10 -7.07
C THR A 158 0.11 7.12 -8.14
N LEU A 159 1.24 6.95 -8.82
CA LEU A 159 1.65 7.83 -9.92
C LEU A 159 0.66 7.75 -11.09
N ALA A 160 0.25 6.55 -11.48
CA ALA A 160 -0.72 6.32 -12.55
C ALA A 160 -2.09 6.95 -12.23
N ILE A 161 -2.58 6.83 -10.99
CA ILE A 161 -3.82 7.47 -10.53
C ILE A 161 -3.68 9.00 -10.56
N GLN A 162 -2.53 9.53 -10.10
CA GLN A 162 -2.24 10.96 -10.12
C GLN A 162 -2.29 11.53 -11.56
N ASP A 163 -1.87 10.75 -12.55
CA ASP A 163 -1.86 11.16 -13.96
C ASP A 163 -3.26 11.21 -14.60
N LYS A 164 -4.26 10.61 -13.96
CA LYS A 164 -5.66 10.59 -14.42
C LYS A 164 -6.48 11.80 -13.97
N VAL A 165 -5.91 12.75 -13.25
CA VAL A 165 -6.64 13.93 -12.80
C VAL A 165 -7.03 14.80 -14.00
N ARG A 166 -8.34 14.91 -14.24
CA ARG A 166 -8.93 15.71 -15.33
C ARG A 166 -9.21 17.16 -14.92
N ASP A 167 -9.32 17.45 -13.64
CA ASP A 167 -9.54 18.81 -13.13
C ASP A 167 -8.26 19.66 -13.32
N GLN A 168 -8.35 20.69 -14.15
CA GLN A 168 -7.21 21.55 -14.46
C GLN A 168 -6.63 22.24 -13.21
N ARG A 169 -7.42 22.53 -12.20
CA ARG A 169 -6.95 23.10 -10.93
C ARG A 169 -6.02 22.12 -10.21
N ARG A 170 -6.34 20.83 -10.28
CA ARG A 170 -5.50 19.76 -9.75
C ARG A 170 -4.26 19.50 -10.61
N ILE A 171 -4.36 19.70 -11.94
CA ILE A 171 -3.23 19.64 -12.86
C ILE A 171 -2.25 20.80 -12.61
N MET A 172 -2.73 21.99 -12.28
CA MET A 172 -1.87 23.13 -11.90
C MET A 172 -1.04 22.82 -10.67
N HIS A 173 -1.62 22.15 -9.67
CA HIS A 173 -0.88 21.65 -8.49
C HIS A 173 0.28 20.71 -8.89
N ARG A 174 0.10 19.84 -9.87
CA ARG A 174 1.15 18.97 -10.40
C ARG A 174 2.30 19.74 -11.07
N LYS A 175 1.99 20.81 -11.80
CA LYS A 175 3.01 21.67 -12.41
C LYS A 175 3.87 22.41 -11.38
N VAL A 176 3.35 22.61 -10.17
CA VAL A 176 4.07 23.21 -9.05
C VAL A 176 4.92 22.18 -8.31
N LYS A 177 4.61 20.88 -8.45
CA LYS A 177 5.39 19.79 -7.86
C LYS A 177 6.60 19.49 -8.75
N PRO A 178 7.83 19.90 -8.37
CA PRO A 178 9.01 19.77 -9.23
C PRO A 178 9.37 18.33 -9.54
N ASN A 179 9.04 17.41 -8.64
CA ASN A 179 9.36 15.99 -8.74
C ASN A 179 8.10 15.15 -8.54
N PRO A 180 7.34 14.84 -9.60
CA PRO A 180 6.03 14.17 -9.48
C PRO A 180 6.10 12.75 -8.90
N ALA A 181 7.23 12.07 -9.04
CA ALA A 181 7.45 10.73 -8.50
C ALA A 181 7.98 10.72 -7.05
N ILE A 182 7.99 11.86 -6.36
CA ILE A 182 8.34 11.97 -4.94
C ILE A 182 7.06 12.24 -4.15
N PHE A 183 6.71 11.31 -3.25
CA PHE A 183 5.55 11.40 -2.38
C PHE A 183 6.01 11.59 -0.94
N ILE A 184 5.60 12.70 -0.32
CA ILE A 184 5.88 13.00 1.09
C ILE A 184 4.54 13.27 1.76
N GLN A 185 4.19 12.43 2.74
CA GLN A 185 2.92 12.52 3.45
C GLN A 185 3.14 12.52 4.96
N ASN A 186 2.51 13.49 5.66
CA ASN A 186 2.52 13.55 7.12
C ASN A 186 3.91 13.35 7.74
N SER A 187 4.93 14.00 7.17
CA SER A 187 6.32 13.77 7.55
C SER A 187 7.06 15.09 7.75
N PHE A 188 8.01 15.09 8.67
CA PHE A 188 8.99 16.15 8.80
C PHE A 188 10.20 15.82 7.93
N THR A 189 10.47 16.63 6.91
CA THR A 189 11.50 16.34 5.92
C THR A 189 12.40 17.54 5.70
N GLN A 190 13.67 17.44 6.08
CA GLN A 190 14.71 18.46 5.86
C GLN A 190 15.81 17.97 4.92
N VAL A 191 15.78 16.72 4.51
CA VAL A 191 16.72 16.15 3.53
C VAL A 191 16.63 16.90 2.19
N LYS A 192 17.78 17.11 1.54
CA LYS A 192 17.82 17.71 0.19
C LYS A 192 17.40 16.66 -0.84
N LEU A 193 16.33 16.95 -1.56
CA LEU A 193 15.79 16.10 -2.62
C LEU A 193 15.95 16.74 -3.98
N SER A 194 16.19 15.93 -5.01
CA SER A 194 16.30 16.34 -6.41
C SER A 194 15.53 15.38 -7.32
N ALA A 195 15.60 15.57 -8.62
CA ALA A 195 15.02 14.66 -9.60
C ALA A 195 15.65 13.24 -9.56
N GLU A 196 16.87 13.11 -9.04
CA GLU A 196 17.57 11.85 -8.89
C GLU A 196 16.91 10.94 -7.83
N ASN A 197 16.18 11.52 -6.87
CA ASN A 197 15.40 10.80 -5.87
C ASN A 197 14.04 10.31 -6.41
N ALA A 198 13.97 9.90 -7.66
CA ALA A 198 12.73 9.45 -8.29
C ALA A 198 12.17 8.17 -7.63
N ASN A 199 10.84 8.02 -7.64
CA ASN A 199 10.14 6.88 -7.02
C ASN A 199 10.42 6.78 -5.52
N LEU A 200 10.23 7.89 -4.82
CA LEU A 200 10.42 8.02 -3.38
C LEU A 200 9.07 8.18 -2.67
N TRP A 201 8.86 7.41 -1.61
CA TRP A 201 7.72 7.52 -0.70
C TRP A 201 8.21 7.73 0.73
N ILE A 202 7.82 8.84 1.34
CA ILE A 202 8.10 9.12 2.76
C ILE A 202 6.77 9.38 3.45
N GLU A 203 6.46 8.59 4.46
CA GLU A 203 5.20 8.69 5.19
C GLU A 203 5.39 8.53 6.69
N ASN A 204 4.72 9.42 7.47
CA ASN A 204 4.73 9.39 8.95
C ASN A 204 6.14 9.28 9.54
N SER A 205 7.08 10.04 9.00
CA SER A 205 8.52 9.89 9.27
C SER A 205 9.21 11.23 9.51
N HIS A 206 10.25 11.20 10.34
CA HIS A 206 11.19 12.29 10.55
C HIS A 206 12.48 12.00 9.78
N VAL A 207 12.72 12.76 8.69
CA VAL A 207 13.89 12.61 7.82
C VAL A 207 14.67 13.93 7.82
N GLY A 208 15.70 13.99 8.66
CA GLY A 208 16.47 15.21 8.92
C GLY A 208 17.53 15.53 7.86
N GLU A 209 18.28 16.61 8.08
CA GLU A 209 19.33 17.08 7.16
C GLU A 209 20.51 16.10 6.99
N GLY A 210 20.76 15.26 8.01
CA GLY A 210 21.84 14.26 7.99
C GLY A 210 21.59 13.06 7.09
N TRP A 211 20.40 12.95 6.49
CA TRP A 211 20.08 11.86 5.60
C TRP A 211 20.54 12.13 4.17
N LYS A 212 21.00 11.07 3.50
CA LYS A 212 21.22 11.03 2.06
C LYS A 212 20.37 9.90 1.50
N LEU A 213 19.45 10.25 0.62
CA LEU A 213 18.52 9.31 0.00
C LEU A 213 18.90 9.05 -1.45
N GLY A 214 18.68 7.83 -1.86
CA GLY A 214 18.75 7.40 -3.26
C GLY A 214 17.40 7.53 -3.98
N SER A 215 17.16 6.64 -4.91
CA SER A 215 15.90 6.46 -5.63
C SER A 215 15.22 5.13 -5.25
N ARG A 216 13.93 4.99 -5.62
CA ARG A 216 13.18 3.74 -5.44
C ARG A 216 13.12 3.30 -3.97
N GLN A 217 12.69 4.20 -3.10
CA GLN A 217 12.69 4.00 -1.65
C GLN A 217 11.32 4.27 -1.03
N ILE A 218 11.00 3.49 0.01
CA ILE A 218 9.84 3.71 0.88
C ILE A 218 10.36 3.85 2.31
N ILE A 219 10.01 4.96 2.97
CA ILE A 219 10.43 5.28 4.33
C ILE A 219 9.19 5.54 5.16
N THR A 220 8.94 4.70 6.16
CA THR A 220 7.74 4.79 7.00
C THR A 220 8.05 4.66 8.49
N GLY A 221 7.29 5.37 9.31
CA GLY A 221 7.29 5.21 10.75
C GLY A 221 8.53 5.70 11.50
N VAL A 222 9.44 6.42 10.83
CA VAL A 222 10.71 6.88 11.45
C VAL A 222 10.43 7.92 12.52
N PRO A 223 10.80 7.67 13.80
CA PRO A 223 10.60 8.61 14.89
C PRO A 223 11.50 9.86 14.76
N GLU A 224 11.27 10.86 15.58
CA GLU A 224 12.16 12.02 15.68
C GLU A 224 13.60 11.58 15.99
N ASN A 225 14.55 12.09 15.19
CA ASN A 225 15.95 11.66 15.27
C ASN A 225 16.91 12.72 14.72
N HIS A 226 18.21 12.52 15.00
CA HIS A 226 19.32 13.30 14.46
C HIS A 226 20.33 12.40 13.72
N TRP A 227 19.84 11.37 13.04
CA TRP A 227 20.69 10.37 12.39
C TRP A 227 21.39 10.92 11.14
N ASN A 228 22.60 10.43 10.93
CA ASN A 228 23.32 10.56 9.66
C ASN A 228 23.26 9.21 8.94
N ILE A 229 22.32 9.09 7.99
CA ILE A 229 22.09 7.85 7.25
C ILE A 229 22.30 8.11 5.76
N ASN A 230 23.10 7.24 5.13
CA ASN A 230 23.20 7.15 3.68
C ASN A 230 22.45 5.88 3.25
N LEU A 231 21.27 6.07 2.65
CA LEU A 231 20.41 4.96 2.27
C LEU A 231 20.59 4.65 0.78
N PRO A 232 21.10 3.46 0.42
CA PRO A 232 21.31 3.07 -0.98
C PRO A 232 20.02 2.99 -1.79
N ASP A 233 20.13 3.10 -3.12
CA ASP A 233 19.01 2.94 -4.04
C ASP A 233 18.26 1.61 -3.81
N GLY A 234 16.94 1.66 -3.88
CA GLY A 234 16.08 0.49 -3.69
C GLY A 234 15.97 -0.04 -2.27
N VAL A 235 16.66 0.56 -1.30
CA VAL A 235 16.56 0.19 0.12
C VAL A 235 15.45 0.98 0.79
N CYS A 236 14.54 0.27 1.42
CA CYS A 236 13.39 0.79 2.14
C CYS A 236 13.56 0.63 3.65
N ILE A 237 12.90 1.48 4.43
CA ILE A 237 12.90 1.40 5.90
C ILE A 237 11.47 1.50 6.40
N ASP A 238 11.11 0.58 7.28
CA ASP A 238 9.90 0.64 8.07
C ASP A 238 10.27 0.52 9.56
N ILE A 239 9.85 1.48 10.36
CA ILE A 239 10.03 1.44 11.81
C ILE A 239 8.68 1.19 12.45
N VAL A 240 8.56 0.06 13.12
CA VAL A 240 7.30 -0.37 13.72
C VAL A 240 7.40 -0.27 15.25
N PRO A 241 6.46 0.42 15.90
CA PRO A 241 6.42 0.48 17.36
C PRO A 241 5.98 -0.85 17.96
N MET A 242 6.72 -1.30 18.98
CA MET A 242 6.50 -2.54 19.71
C MET A 242 6.27 -2.21 21.18
N GLY A 243 5.39 -2.94 21.86
CA GLY A 243 5.09 -2.70 23.27
C GLY A 243 4.92 -1.21 23.61
N ASP A 244 5.29 -0.78 24.80
CA ASP A 244 5.09 0.60 25.26
C ASP A 244 6.15 1.59 24.78
N ALA A 245 7.41 1.15 24.58
CA ALA A 245 8.53 2.05 24.28
C ALA A 245 9.45 1.57 23.16
N ALA A 246 9.43 0.29 22.80
CA ALA A 246 10.35 -0.28 21.84
C ALA A 246 9.95 0.00 20.38
N PHE A 247 10.94 -0.15 19.50
CA PHE A 247 10.79 -0.10 18.06
C PHE A 247 11.53 -1.28 17.42
N VAL A 248 11.01 -1.79 16.34
CA VAL A 248 11.73 -2.72 15.48
C VAL A 248 12.24 -1.98 14.24
N ALA A 249 13.51 -2.21 13.90
CA ALA A 249 14.11 -1.73 12.66
C ALA A 249 13.87 -2.78 11.56
N ARG A 250 13.07 -2.44 10.57
CA ARG A 250 12.76 -3.33 9.42
C ARG A 250 13.21 -2.70 8.09
N PRO A 251 14.51 -2.71 7.75
CA PRO A 251 14.95 -2.41 6.41
C PRO A 251 14.65 -3.58 5.47
N TYR A 252 14.32 -3.27 4.21
CA TYR A 252 14.04 -4.26 3.16
C TYR A 252 14.35 -3.68 1.78
N GLY A 253 14.55 -4.53 0.79
CA GLY A 253 14.68 -4.10 -0.60
C GLY A 253 13.33 -3.91 -1.26
N LEU A 254 13.18 -2.88 -2.09
CA LEU A 254 11.93 -2.59 -2.81
C LEU A 254 11.47 -3.78 -3.67
N ASP A 255 12.42 -4.53 -4.21
CA ASP A 255 12.17 -5.67 -5.10
C ASP A 255 12.35 -7.02 -4.42
N ASP A 256 12.64 -7.06 -3.12
CA ASP A 256 12.83 -8.32 -2.41
C ASP A 256 11.53 -9.12 -2.37
N VAL A 257 11.63 -10.41 -2.62
CA VAL A 257 10.53 -11.34 -2.38
C VAL A 257 10.37 -11.60 -0.88
N PHE A 258 11.46 -11.51 -0.13
CA PHE A 258 11.55 -11.73 1.33
C PHE A 258 10.91 -13.05 1.78
N LYS A 259 11.07 -14.10 0.97
CA LYS A 259 10.54 -15.44 1.18
C LYS A 259 11.49 -16.46 0.54
N GLY A 260 11.68 -17.61 1.18
CA GLY A 260 12.48 -18.71 0.67
C GLY A 260 13.56 -19.18 1.64
N ASP A 261 14.22 -20.27 1.29
CA ASP A 261 15.24 -20.90 2.13
C ASP A 261 16.43 -19.96 2.35
N LEU A 262 16.82 -19.80 3.61
CA LEU A 262 17.94 -18.95 4.08
C LEU A 262 19.29 -19.33 3.44
N ARG A 263 19.45 -20.55 2.95
CA ARG A 263 20.66 -21.07 2.33
C ARG A 263 20.67 -20.94 0.80
N ASN A 264 19.53 -20.52 0.25
CA ASN A 264 19.39 -20.41 -1.20
C ASN A 264 19.80 -19.01 -1.67
N ASP A 265 20.74 -18.95 -2.60
CA ASP A 265 21.21 -17.66 -3.16
C ASP A 265 20.12 -16.90 -3.95
N SER A 266 19.01 -17.54 -4.31
CA SER A 266 17.85 -16.87 -4.90
C SER A 266 16.97 -16.14 -3.88
N THR A 267 17.15 -16.41 -2.58
CA THR A 267 16.45 -15.69 -1.49
C THR A 267 17.09 -14.33 -1.31
N THR A 268 16.36 -13.26 -1.64
CA THR A 268 16.90 -11.90 -1.68
C THR A 268 16.56 -11.11 -0.42
N TYR A 269 17.52 -10.28 0.01
CA TYR A 269 17.37 -9.31 1.08
C TYR A 269 18.22 -8.06 0.78
N LEU A 270 17.61 -6.89 0.82
CA LEU A 270 18.24 -5.61 0.50
C LEU A 270 18.90 -5.60 -0.91
N GLY A 271 18.25 -6.30 -1.85
CA GLY A 271 18.71 -6.38 -3.24
C GLY A 271 19.85 -7.36 -3.50
N ASN A 272 20.33 -8.10 -2.50
CA ASN A 272 21.37 -9.13 -2.60
C ASN A 272 20.82 -10.49 -2.17
N SER A 273 21.59 -11.59 -2.39
CA SER A 273 21.25 -12.85 -1.72
C SER A 273 21.40 -12.70 -0.20
N PHE A 274 20.53 -13.37 0.54
CA PHE A 274 20.59 -13.34 2.00
C PHE A 274 21.92 -13.92 2.55
N THR A 275 22.44 -14.94 1.89
CA THR A 275 23.75 -15.51 2.20
C THR A 275 24.90 -14.50 2.05
N GLN A 276 24.85 -13.67 1.00
CA GLN A 276 25.84 -12.61 0.79
C GLN A 276 25.70 -11.50 1.86
N TRP A 277 24.45 -11.09 2.19
CA TRP A 277 24.19 -10.11 3.24
C TRP A 277 24.76 -10.53 4.61
N MET A 278 24.59 -11.82 4.97
CA MET A 278 25.20 -12.39 6.20
C MET A 278 26.72 -12.39 6.15
N LYS A 279 27.29 -12.83 5.02
CA LYS A 279 28.75 -12.90 4.84
C LYS A 279 29.40 -11.53 4.99
N GLU A 280 28.84 -10.48 4.38
CA GLU A 280 29.36 -9.11 4.49
C GLU A 280 29.35 -8.57 5.93
N ARG A 281 28.43 -9.07 6.75
CA ARG A 281 28.29 -8.70 8.18
C ARG A 281 28.97 -9.66 9.13
N GLU A 282 29.64 -10.68 8.58
CA GLU A 282 30.34 -11.72 9.36
C GLU A 282 29.43 -12.34 10.43
N ILE A 283 28.21 -12.70 10.05
CA ILE A 283 27.23 -13.42 10.87
C ILE A 283 26.87 -14.74 10.19
N GLY A 284 26.47 -15.73 11.00
CA GLY A 284 26.07 -17.05 10.55
C GLY A 284 24.59 -17.36 10.84
N LEU A 285 24.09 -18.47 10.34
CA LEU A 285 22.75 -18.94 10.64
C LEU A 285 22.53 -19.21 12.13
N GLU A 286 23.59 -19.53 12.86
CA GLU A 286 23.58 -19.70 14.32
C GLU A 286 23.26 -18.43 15.10
N ASP A 287 23.50 -17.26 14.50
CA ASP A 287 23.17 -15.96 15.08
C ASP A 287 21.70 -15.60 14.86
N ILE A 288 21.02 -16.30 13.95
CA ILE A 288 19.60 -16.17 13.67
C ILE A 288 18.86 -17.23 14.50
N LYS A 289 18.45 -16.86 15.71
CA LYS A 289 17.77 -17.76 16.65
C LYS A 289 16.35 -18.08 16.20
N GLY A 290 16.18 -19.14 15.43
CA GLY A 290 14.86 -19.61 14.97
C GLY A 290 14.93 -21.06 14.46
N ARG A 291 13.79 -21.74 14.41
CA ARG A 291 13.66 -23.13 13.88
C ARG A 291 13.14 -23.16 12.45
N THR A 292 13.36 -22.09 11.70
CA THR A 292 12.82 -21.98 10.35
C THR A 292 13.94 -21.85 9.33
N ASP A 293 13.72 -22.44 8.19
CA ASP A 293 14.61 -22.27 7.02
C ASP A 293 14.08 -21.18 6.06
N ASP A 294 12.91 -20.57 6.33
CA ASP A 294 12.30 -19.51 5.50
C ASP A 294 12.61 -18.11 6.05
N LEU A 295 13.09 -17.22 5.20
CA LEU A 295 13.45 -15.83 5.54
C LEU A 295 12.29 -15.04 6.14
N GLN A 296 11.07 -15.26 5.67
CA GLN A 296 9.89 -14.54 6.17
C GLN A 296 9.63 -14.81 7.65
N ALA A 297 9.89 -16.05 8.08
CA ALA A 297 9.74 -16.49 9.46
C ALA A 297 11.04 -16.38 10.30
N ALA A 298 12.16 -15.95 9.68
CA ALA A 298 13.44 -15.82 10.36
C ALA A 298 13.53 -14.52 11.20
N PRO A 299 13.97 -14.58 12.47
CA PRO A 299 14.07 -13.41 13.33
C PRO A 299 15.34 -12.58 12.99
N VAL A 300 15.22 -11.71 12.01
CA VAL A 300 16.34 -10.87 11.52
C VAL A 300 16.24 -9.40 11.91
N PHE A 301 15.06 -8.93 12.36
CA PHE A 301 14.79 -7.55 12.65
C PHE A 301 14.98 -7.22 14.13
N PRO A 302 15.98 -6.40 14.49
CA PRO A 302 16.30 -6.10 15.88
C PRO A 302 15.28 -5.14 16.50
N VAL A 303 14.99 -5.37 17.78
CA VAL A 303 14.14 -4.53 18.64
C VAL A 303 15.03 -3.73 19.58
N THR A 304 14.75 -2.45 19.74
CA THR A 304 15.43 -1.57 20.72
C THR A 304 14.47 -0.49 21.25
N THR A 305 14.76 0.00 22.46
CA THR A 305 14.07 1.16 23.05
C THR A 305 14.84 2.47 22.83
N SER A 306 16.08 2.39 22.33
CA SER A 306 16.95 3.56 22.10
C SER A 306 16.85 4.04 20.66
N ILE A 307 16.50 5.30 20.47
CA ILE A 307 16.46 5.96 19.16
C ILE A 307 17.86 6.01 18.52
N GLU A 308 18.92 6.22 19.34
CA GLU A 308 20.30 6.24 18.87
C GLU A 308 20.73 4.86 18.36
N GLU A 309 20.46 3.80 19.13
CA GLU A 309 20.76 2.43 18.73
C GLU A 309 19.99 2.03 17.46
N LEU A 310 18.74 2.48 17.32
CA LEU A 310 17.93 2.25 16.13
C LEU A 310 18.63 2.78 14.86
N GLY A 311 19.16 4.02 14.92
CA GLY A 311 19.92 4.60 13.81
C GLY A 311 21.21 3.83 13.48
N ILE A 312 21.93 3.35 14.48
CA ILE A 312 23.14 2.53 14.32
C ILE A 312 22.81 1.18 13.67
N LEU A 313 21.73 0.53 14.12
CA LEU A 313 21.24 -0.73 13.57
C LEU A 313 20.84 -0.58 12.10
N ILE A 314 20.10 0.46 11.74
CA ILE A 314 19.72 0.74 10.34
C ILE A 314 20.96 0.91 9.47
N ARG A 315 21.94 1.73 9.88
CA ARG A 315 23.18 1.93 9.13
C ARG A 315 23.92 0.62 8.90
N TRP A 316 24.08 -0.18 9.96
CA TRP A 316 24.77 -1.47 9.86
C TRP A 316 24.00 -2.45 8.97
N MET A 317 22.70 -2.55 9.12
CA MET A 317 21.89 -3.47 8.33
C MET A 317 21.83 -3.08 6.84
N THR A 318 21.97 -1.80 6.51
CA THR A 318 21.82 -1.32 5.13
C THR A 318 23.14 -1.02 4.43
N ALA A 319 23.88 -0.01 4.88
CA ALA A 319 24.99 0.57 4.11
C ALA A 319 26.38 0.33 4.72
N GLU A 320 26.50 0.05 6.03
CA GLU A 320 27.76 0.02 6.74
C GLU A 320 28.00 -1.34 7.45
N PRO A 321 28.19 -2.43 6.70
CA PRO A 321 28.35 -3.78 7.27
C PRO A 321 29.56 -3.89 8.22
N GLN A 322 30.57 -3.00 8.08
CA GLN A 322 31.78 -2.97 8.90
C GLN A 322 31.60 -2.19 10.21
N LEU A 323 30.42 -1.63 10.49
CA LEU A 323 30.15 -0.88 11.71
C LEU A 323 30.09 -1.82 12.93
N LYS A 324 31.21 -1.98 13.65
CA LYS A 324 31.35 -2.93 14.79
C LYS A 324 30.23 -2.76 15.82
N GLN A 325 29.94 -1.53 16.22
CA GLN A 325 28.85 -1.25 17.16
C GLN A 325 27.50 -1.75 16.67
N GLY A 326 27.22 -1.65 15.38
CA GLY A 326 25.99 -2.16 14.78
C GLY A 326 25.90 -3.69 14.86
N LYS A 327 26.98 -4.40 14.56
CA LYS A 327 27.08 -5.86 14.72
C LYS A 327 26.84 -6.28 16.16
N GLU A 328 27.54 -5.65 17.14
CA GLU A 328 27.37 -5.95 18.54
C GLU A 328 25.96 -5.72 19.06
N LEU A 329 25.33 -4.61 18.63
CA LEU A 329 23.95 -4.29 18.95
C LEU A 329 23.00 -5.34 18.38
N TRP A 330 23.15 -5.70 17.10
CA TRP A 330 22.31 -6.68 16.45
C TRP A 330 22.44 -8.07 17.07
N LEU A 331 23.65 -8.52 17.39
CA LEU A 331 23.88 -9.83 18.03
C LEU A 331 23.20 -9.94 19.40
N ARG A 332 23.21 -8.88 20.20
CA ARG A 332 22.62 -8.86 21.56
C ARG A 332 21.12 -8.57 21.58
N ALA A 333 20.60 -7.89 20.55
CA ALA A 333 19.19 -7.49 20.50
C ALA A 333 18.27 -8.72 20.42
N GLU A 334 17.08 -8.59 21.01
CA GLU A 334 15.94 -9.40 20.62
C GLU A 334 15.64 -9.13 19.14
N LYS A 335 15.30 -10.18 18.41
CA LYS A 335 14.99 -10.07 16.99
C LYS A 335 13.64 -10.71 16.69
N LEU A 336 12.89 -10.10 15.82
CA LEU A 336 11.59 -10.60 15.34
C LEU A 336 11.67 -10.94 13.85
N SER A 337 10.85 -11.88 13.44
CA SER A 337 10.56 -12.16 12.05
C SER A 337 9.52 -11.17 11.48
N ALA A 338 9.32 -11.16 10.17
CA ALA A 338 8.27 -10.38 9.54
C ALA A 338 6.87 -10.77 10.04
N ASP A 339 6.64 -12.07 10.23
CA ASP A 339 5.37 -12.61 10.75
C ASP A 339 5.11 -12.17 12.20
N GLU A 340 6.15 -12.24 13.05
CA GLU A 340 6.06 -11.81 14.45
C GLU A 340 5.83 -10.30 14.58
N ILE A 341 6.46 -9.48 13.74
CA ILE A 341 6.20 -8.03 13.70
C ILE A 341 4.73 -7.77 13.40
N SER A 342 4.17 -8.44 12.39
CA SER A 342 2.77 -8.28 12.02
C SER A 342 1.81 -8.67 13.15
N ALA A 343 2.15 -9.69 13.92
CA ALA A 343 1.33 -10.18 15.04
C ALA A 343 1.46 -9.33 16.33
N GLN A 344 2.63 -8.70 16.56
CA GLN A 344 2.97 -8.06 17.82
C GLN A 344 3.07 -6.53 17.75
N ALA A 345 2.91 -5.93 16.56
CA ALA A 345 2.97 -4.48 16.38
C ALA A 345 1.98 -3.75 17.30
N ASN A 346 2.43 -2.70 17.98
CA ASN A 346 1.55 -1.86 18.78
C ASN A 346 0.79 -0.88 17.88
N LEU A 347 -0.38 -1.30 17.41
CA LEU A 347 -1.21 -0.53 16.49
C LEU A 347 -1.69 0.79 17.08
N GLU A 348 -1.96 0.84 18.40
CA GLU A 348 -2.37 2.07 19.07
C GLU A 348 -1.27 3.13 19.00
N ARG A 349 -0.03 2.77 19.33
CA ARG A 349 1.13 3.66 19.17
C ARG A 349 1.35 4.06 17.72
N LEU A 350 1.23 3.12 16.78
CA LEU A 350 1.38 3.40 15.35
C LEU A 350 0.37 4.46 14.90
N TYR A 351 -0.89 4.30 15.26
CA TYR A 351 -1.95 5.27 14.91
C TYR A 351 -1.79 6.60 15.64
N ALA A 352 -1.32 6.59 16.89
CA ALA A 352 -1.02 7.80 17.65
C ALA A 352 0.11 8.62 16.99
N GLN A 353 1.19 7.95 16.55
CA GLN A 353 2.29 8.59 15.82
C GLN A 353 1.82 9.19 14.48
N ARG A 354 1.06 8.43 13.69
CA ARG A 354 0.48 8.90 12.42
C ARG A 354 -0.42 10.11 12.63
N SER A 355 -1.24 10.09 13.68
CA SER A 355 -2.14 11.19 14.02
C SER A 355 -1.37 12.42 14.49
N ALA A 356 -0.26 12.28 15.20
CA ALA A 356 0.60 13.38 15.60
C ALA A 356 1.24 14.07 14.39
N PHE A 357 1.85 13.34 13.47
CA PHE A 357 2.40 13.89 12.23
C PHE A 357 1.34 14.61 11.40
N ARG A 358 0.15 14.01 11.27
CA ARG A 358 -0.95 14.61 10.53
C ARG A 358 -1.44 15.91 11.18
N ARG A 359 -1.57 15.93 12.51
CA ARG A 359 -1.96 17.12 13.26
C ARG A 359 -0.94 18.25 13.10
N ASP A 360 0.34 17.94 13.20
CA ASP A 360 1.41 18.95 13.09
C ASP A 360 1.50 19.50 11.67
N ASN A 361 1.30 18.65 10.67
CA ASN A 361 1.22 19.08 9.28
C ASN A 361 0.06 20.05 9.04
N TRP A 362 -1.12 19.74 9.56
CA TRP A 362 -2.29 20.62 9.46
C TRP A 362 -2.12 21.93 10.24
N LYS A 363 -1.47 21.90 11.41
CA LYS A 363 -1.10 23.11 12.15
C LYS A 363 -0.14 23.98 11.34
N GLY A 364 0.86 23.38 10.71
CA GLY A 364 1.79 24.06 9.82
C GLY A 364 1.09 24.71 8.62
N LEU A 365 0.16 24.00 7.98
CA LEU A 365 -0.66 24.52 6.89
C LEU A 365 -1.54 25.69 7.36
N SER A 366 -2.17 25.57 8.52
CA SER A 366 -2.99 26.62 9.10
C SER A 366 -2.17 27.87 9.41
N ALA A 367 -0.97 27.72 9.99
CA ALA A 367 -0.08 28.84 10.30
C ALA A 367 0.49 29.53 9.05
N ASN A 368 0.65 28.78 7.94
CA ASN A 368 1.16 29.28 6.67
C ASN A 368 0.04 29.55 5.64
N TYR A 369 -1.22 29.51 6.05
CA TYR A 369 -2.36 29.66 5.14
C TYR A 369 -2.31 30.96 4.33
N GLU A 370 -1.78 32.03 4.88
CA GLU A 370 -1.54 33.31 4.19
C GLU A 370 -0.57 33.19 3.01
N LYS A 371 0.39 32.27 3.09
CA LYS A 371 1.43 32.05 2.07
C LYS A 371 1.05 30.99 1.05
N SER A 372 0.05 30.18 1.34
CA SER A 372 -0.26 28.97 0.57
C SER A 372 -1.60 29.05 -0.16
N VAL A 373 -1.80 30.10 -0.94
CA VAL A 373 -3.00 30.35 -1.78
C VAL A 373 -3.39 29.15 -2.65
N PHE A 374 -2.52 28.20 -2.85
CA PHE A 374 -2.65 27.15 -3.84
C PHE A 374 -2.66 25.73 -3.29
N TYR A 375 -2.70 25.55 -1.99
CA TYR A 375 -3.08 24.25 -1.50
C TYR A 375 -4.57 24.08 -1.76
N GLN A 376 -4.86 23.41 -2.85
CA GLN A 376 -6.19 23.02 -3.28
C GLN A 376 -6.74 21.95 -2.34
N LEU A 377 -6.81 22.29 -1.08
CA LEU A 377 -7.65 21.55 -0.17
C LEU A 377 -9.05 21.80 -0.65
N ASP A 378 -9.76 20.75 -1.03
CA ASP A 378 -11.20 20.86 -1.02
C ASP A 378 -11.56 21.41 0.36
N LEU A 379 -12.20 22.57 0.39
CA LEU A 379 -12.51 23.28 1.64
C LEU A 379 -13.33 22.41 2.59
N GLN A 380 -14.09 21.47 2.04
CA GLN A 380 -14.86 20.52 2.84
C GLN A 380 -13.97 19.45 3.46
N ASP A 381 -13.05 18.88 2.70
CA ASP A 381 -12.10 17.89 3.22
C ASP A 381 -11.17 18.50 4.26
N ALA A 382 -10.70 19.73 4.03
CA ALA A 382 -9.94 20.48 5.01
C ALA A 382 -10.72 20.68 6.30
N ALA A 383 -11.99 21.11 6.22
CA ALA A 383 -12.83 21.33 7.39
C ALA A 383 -13.08 20.01 8.16
N ASN A 384 -13.34 18.93 7.45
CA ASN A 384 -13.51 17.60 8.06
C ASN A 384 -12.25 17.16 8.83
N GLU A 385 -11.05 17.38 8.25
CA GLU A 385 -9.79 17.05 8.93
C GLU A 385 -9.55 17.92 10.17
N PHE A 386 -9.83 19.22 10.12
CA PHE A 386 -9.73 20.09 11.29
C PHE A 386 -10.60 19.59 12.47
N VAL A 387 -11.85 19.20 12.18
CA VAL A 387 -12.76 18.66 13.20
C VAL A 387 -12.30 17.30 13.69
N ARG A 388 -11.92 16.40 12.77
CA ARG A 388 -11.46 15.05 13.10
C ARG A 388 -10.22 15.07 14.01
N LEU A 389 -9.28 15.98 13.76
CA LEU A 389 -8.04 16.13 14.53
C LEU A 389 -8.17 17.06 15.73
N ASN A 390 -9.39 17.56 15.99
CA ASN A 390 -9.65 18.52 17.07
C ASN A 390 -8.71 19.74 17.05
N LEU A 391 -8.46 20.28 15.85
CA LEU A 391 -7.63 21.46 15.68
C LEU A 391 -8.43 22.74 15.96
N GLU A 392 -7.72 23.77 16.40
CA GLU A 392 -8.32 25.09 16.56
C GLU A 392 -8.79 25.66 15.23
N VAL A 393 -9.91 26.36 15.24
CA VAL A 393 -10.40 27.09 14.04
C VAL A 393 -9.34 28.12 13.64
N PRO A 394 -8.89 28.15 12.36
CA PRO A 394 -7.87 29.10 11.93
C PRO A 394 -8.24 30.55 12.28
N ALA A 395 -7.29 31.36 12.70
CA ALA A 395 -7.53 32.77 12.98
C ALA A 395 -8.05 33.52 11.73
N VAL A 396 -8.81 34.57 11.94
CA VAL A 396 -9.20 35.48 10.85
C VAL A 396 -7.96 36.21 10.36
N LEU A 397 -7.73 36.20 9.05
CA LEU A 397 -6.59 36.87 8.45
C LEU A 397 -6.73 38.37 8.47
N LYS A 398 -5.61 39.09 8.64
CA LYS A 398 -5.55 40.54 8.65
C LYS A 398 -5.86 41.14 7.26
N GLU A 399 -6.13 42.42 7.21
CA GLU A 399 -6.51 43.11 5.98
C GLU A 399 -5.41 43.23 4.94
N ASP A 400 -4.15 43.09 5.34
CA ASP A 400 -2.97 43.11 4.45
C ASP A 400 -2.78 41.78 3.68
N ALA A 401 -3.46 40.71 4.08
CA ALA A 401 -3.44 39.45 3.33
C ALA A 401 -4.22 39.58 2.00
N ALA A 402 -3.74 38.86 0.97
CA ALA A 402 -4.35 38.87 -0.36
C ALA A 402 -5.86 38.56 -0.32
N PRO A 403 -6.72 39.28 -1.06
CA PRO A 403 -8.17 39.10 -0.97
C PRO A 403 -8.67 37.66 -1.14
N MET A 404 -8.15 36.93 -2.12
CA MET A 404 -8.53 35.51 -2.35
C MET A 404 -8.17 34.60 -1.18
N VAL A 405 -7.06 34.85 -0.51
CA VAL A 405 -6.64 34.10 0.67
C VAL A 405 -7.56 34.39 1.84
N ARG A 406 -7.98 35.62 2.03
CA ARG A 406 -8.97 36.03 3.04
C ARG A 406 -10.34 35.36 2.80
N ILE A 407 -10.79 35.29 1.54
CA ILE A 407 -12.02 34.63 1.15
C ILE A 407 -11.94 33.14 1.50
N HIS A 408 -10.88 32.45 1.09
CA HIS A 408 -10.69 31.02 1.39
C HIS A 408 -10.62 30.75 2.91
N ASN A 409 -9.90 31.57 3.66
CA ASN A 409 -9.84 31.47 5.11
C ASN A 409 -11.25 31.57 5.72
N ARG A 410 -12.04 32.56 5.33
CA ARG A 410 -13.41 32.75 5.80
C ARG A 410 -14.32 31.58 5.47
N MET A 411 -14.22 31.05 4.27
CA MET A 411 -15.01 29.89 3.83
C MET A 411 -14.62 28.62 4.56
N LEU A 412 -13.33 28.39 4.83
CA LEU A 412 -12.87 27.26 5.64
C LEU A 412 -13.38 27.37 7.07
N ARG A 413 -13.24 28.54 7.70
CA ARG A 413 -13.75 28.80 9.05
C ARG A 413 -15.26 28.52 9.14
N ALA A 414 -16.04 29.00 8.17
CA ALA A 414 -17.47 28.79 8.11
C ALA A 414 -17.84 27.28 8.11
N ARG A 415 -17.12 26.48 7.34
CA ARG A 415 -17.34 25.03 7.27
C ARG A 415 -16.96 24.32 8.58
N ILE A 416 -15.82 24.66 9.18
CA ILE A 416 -15.39 24.10 10.45
C ILE A 416 -16.43 24.42 11.55
N LEU A 417 -16.86 25.67 11.65
CA LEU A 417 -17.85 26.09 12.63
C LEU A 417 -19.18 25.37 12.46
N LYS A 418 -19.66 25.19 11.23
CA LYS A 418 -20.88 24.41 10.93
C LYS A 418 -20.74 22.94 11.35
N LEU A 419 -19.61 22.32 11.07
CA LEU A 419 -19.34 20.93 11.49
C LEU A 419 -19.28 20.78 13.02
N GLN A 420 -18.88 21.82 13.74
CA GLN A 420 -18.87 21.87 15.21
C GLN A 420 -20.23 22.27 15.82
N GLY A 421 -21.28 22.42 15.00
CA GLY A 421 -22.61 22.82 15.47
C GLY A 421 -22.77 24.31 15.77
N ASN A 422 -21.83 25.14 15.31
CA ASN A 422 -21.86 26.61 15.47
C ASN A 422 -22.39 27.33 14.21
N GLU A 423 -22.85 28.57 14.37
CA GLU A 423 -23.29 29.37 13.24
C GLU A 423 -22.09 29.86 12.38
N GLY A 424 -21.87 29.23 11.21
CA GLY A 424 -20.87 29.67 10.23
C GLY A 424 -21.33 30.80 9.32
N CYS A 425 -22.58 31.27 9.43
CA CYS A 425 -23.17 32.24 8.48
C CYS A 425 -22.46 33.60 8.46
N LYS A 426 -21.93 34.08 9.59
CA LYS A 426 -21.18 35.35 9.65
C LYS A 426 -19.89 35.31 8.83
N GLU A 427 -19.19 34.19 8.85
CA GLU A 427 -17.96 34.01 8.08
C GLU A 427 -18.25 33.90 6.59
N GLU A 428 -19.33 33.25 6.18
CA GLU A 428 -19.76 33.20 4.78
C GLU A 428 -20.14 34.58 4.26
N GLN A 429 -20.95 35.34 5.03
CA GLN A 429 -21.31 36.69 4.67
C GLN A 429 -20.09 37.60 4.49
N ALA A 430 -19.11 37.51 5.40
CA ALA A 430 -17.86 38.24 5.31
C ALA A 430 -17.01 37.80 4.10
N ALA A 431 -17.01 36.51 3.73
CA ALA A 431 -16.36 36.06 2.51
C ALA A 431 -17.02 36.62 1.25
N PHE A 432 -18.36 36.66 1.18
CA PHE A 432 -19.11 37.21 0.07
C PHE A 432 -18.93 38.75 -0.07
N GLN A 433 -18.76 39.44 1.06
CA GLN A 433 -18.45 40.90 1.02
C GLN A 433 -17.08 41.19 0.41
N LEU A 434 -16.11 40.26 0.57
CA LEU A 434 -14.78 40.41 -0.03
C LEU A 434 -14.76 40.08 -1.54
N LEU A 435 -15.81 39.41 -2.05
CA LEU A 435 -15.96 39.12 -3.49
C LEU A 435 -16.59 40.28 -4.27
N ARG A 436 -17.21 41.26 -3.60
CA ARG A 436 -17.79 42.48 -4.16
C ARG A 436 -16.77 43.60 -4.14
#